data_39b5017ad5e32e424c828f77482db909
#
_entry.id   39b5017ad5e32e424c828f77482db909
#
_cell.length_a   1.000
_cell.length_b   1.000
_cell.length_c   1.000
_cell.angle_alpha   90.00
_cell.angle_beta   90.00
_cell.angle_gamma   90.00
#
_symmetry.space_group_name_H-M   'P 1'
#
loop_
_entity.id
_entity.type
_entity.pdbx_description
1 polymer ?
#
loop_
_entity_poly.entity_id
_entity_poly.type
_entity_poly.pdbx_seq_one_letter_code
_entity_poly.pdbx_strand_id
1 'polypeptide(L)'
;MVSMKDIAKACGVSVATVSKALSGQPDIGEQTRELICKTAESLGYMTNSAARALKTNRTYNIGVLFVDERRSGLAHEYFSAVLESLKVEAEANGYDITFINRNVGKKATTYLQHCQYRGVDGVVIACVDFDDPQVLELVNSRLPVVTIDHMFNNRAAVVSDNVRGMEELVRYVHSKGHRRIAFIHGERTSVTENRLTGFYRACDELGLESPEEYVREGVYHDPDRCAELTQELLKLEVPPTCILMPDDISSIGGGNAIRRMGFRLPGDVSAAGYDGIQLSSVMNPPLTTYRQDTQALGKTAAAKLIELIEKPRTALVDRILIPGRLVEGASVQAIEPQE
;
A
#
# COMPACT_ATOMS: atom_id res chain seq x y z
N MET A 1 -26.36 0.39 29.32
CA MET A 1 -26.22 1.05 28.01
C MET A 1 -27.53 1.79 27.77
N VAL A 2 -27.48 3.10 27.45
CA VAL A 2 -28.68 3.90 27.19
C VAL A 2 -29.36 3.41 25.93
N SER A 3 -30.69 3.34 25.92
CA SER A 3 -31.50 2.84 24.81
C SER A 3 -32.39 3.95 24.23
N MET A 4 -32.90 3.75 23.01
CA MET A 4 -33.92 4.68 22.44
C MET A 4 -35.15 4.83 23.35
N LYS A 5 -35.49 3.82 24.17
CA LYS A 5 -36.57 3.91 25.14
C LYS A 5 -36.30 4.93 26.23
N ASP A 6 -35.06 5.04 26.67
CA ASP A 6 -34.67 5.99 27.71
C ASP A 6 -34.75 7.43 27.19
N ILE A 7 -34.33 7.66 25.93
CA ILE A 7 -34.45 8.96 25.26
C ILE A 7 -35.96 9.30 25.07
N ALA A 8 -36.74 8.34 24.60
CA ALA A 8 -38.16 8.52 24.41
C ALA A 8 -38.89 8.96 25.70
N LYS A 9 -38.52 8.31 26.83
CA LYS A 9 -39.03 8.64 28.14
C LYS A 9 -38.59 10.04 28.60
N ALA A 10 -37.33 10.40 28.36
CA ALA A 10 -36.79 11.70 28.76
C ALA A 10 -37.38 12.87 27.95
N CYS A 11 -37.67 12.65 26.66
CA CYS A 11 -38.26 13.66 25.77
C CYS A 11 -39.79 13.65 25.72
N GLY A 12 -40.47 12.70 26.37
CA GLY A 12 -41.94 12.57 26.32
C GLY A 12 -42.49 12.19 24.93
N VAL A 13 -41.76 11.48 24.13
CA VAL A 13 -42.11 11.09 22.76
C VAL A 13 -42.08 9.57 22.55
N SER A 14 -42.61 9.09 21.42
CA SER A 14 -42.54 7.67 21.09
C SER A 14 -41.13 7.24 20.65
N VAL A 15 -40.79 5.96 20.86
CA VAL A 15 -39.51 5.39 20.36
C VAL A 15 -39.39 5.54 18.84
N ALA A 16 -40.52 5.47 18.12
CA ALA A 16 -40.52 5.70 16.67
C ALA A 16 -40.15 7.15 16.31
N THR A 17 -40.65 8.14 17.12
CA THR A 17 -40.26 9.55 16.96
C THR A 17 -38.79 9.77 17.20
N VAL A 18 -38.21 9.15 18.25
CA VAL A 18 -36.76 9.19 18.54
C VAL A 18 -35.96 8.60 17.36
N SER A 19 -36.38 7.43 16.85
CA SER A 19 -35.73 6.79 15.71
C SER A 19 -35.74 7.66 14.46
N LYS A 20 -36.85 8.31 14.18
CA LYS A 20 -37.00 9.22 13.04
C LYS A 20 -36.19 10.50 13.20
N ALA A 21 -36.16 11.10 14.38
CA ALA A 21 -35.36 12.29 14.67
C ALA A 21 -33.86 12.03 14.54
N LEU A 22 -33.36 10.96 15.17
CA LEU A 22 -31.96 10.57 15.11
C LEU A 22 -31.51 10.14 13.68
N SER A 23 -32.45 9.76 12.82
CA SER A 23 -32.17 9.43 11.42
C SER A 23 -32.41 10.56 10.43
N GLY A 24 -32.65 11.78 10.90
CA GLY A 24 -32.80 12.95 10.05
C GLY A 24 -34.08 12.94 9.16
N GLN A 25 -35.14 12.19 9.51
CA GLN A 25 -36.34 12.14 8.70
C GLN A 25 -37.03 13.51 8.66
N PRO A 26 -37.51 13.97 7.49
CA PRO A 26 -38.09 15.32 7.34
C PRO A 26 -39.44 15.52 8.03
N ASP A 27 -40.10 14.45 8.42
CA ASP A 27 -41.42 14.48 9.07
C ASP A 27 -41.39 14.78 10.59
N ILE A 28 -40.18 15.05 11.13
CA ILE A 28 -40.02 15.48 12.52
C ILE A 28 -39.66 16.97 12.55
N GLY A 29 -40.47 17.75 13.26
CA GLY A 29 -40.25 19.20 13.44
C GLY A 29 -38.87 19.49 14.06
N GLU A 30 -38.26 20.58 13.62
CA GLU A 30 -36.85 20.91 13.94
C GLU A 30 -36.58 21.05 15.43
N GLN A 31 -37.49 21.67 16.19
CA GLN A 31 -37.41 21.79 17.66
C GLN A 31 -37.41 20.43 18.36
N THR A 32 -38.29 19.50 17.91
CA THR A 32 -38.38 18.15 18.46
C THR A 32 -37.12 17.36 18.15
N ARG A 33 -36.58 17.51 16.94
CA ARG A 33 -35.33 16.88 16.52
C ARG A 33 -34.16 17.36 17.37
N GLU A 34 -34.05 18.68 17.58
CA GLU A 34 -32.96 19.28 18.37
C GLU A 34 -33.06 18.82 19.83
N LEU A 35 -34.22 18.78 20.42
CA LEU A 35 -34.44 18.27 21.79
C LEU A 35 -33.99 16.80 21.91
N ILE A 36 -34.39 15.96 20.97
CA ILE A 36 -34.05 14.53 20.97
C ILE A 36 -32.52 14.33 20.82
N CYS A 37 -31.87 15.07 19.89
CA CYS A 37 -30.44 14.98 19.68
C CYS A 37 -29.65 15.42 20.91
N LYS A 38 -29.99 16.57 21.50
CA LYS A 38 -29.36 17.05 22.76
C LYS A 38 -29.55 16.09 23.91
N THR A 39 -30.75 15.50 24.04
CA THR A 39 -31.04 14.51 25.10
C THR A 39 -30.25 13.22 24.87
N ALA A 40 -30.15 12.74 23.62
CA ALA A 40 -29.35 11.58 23.29
C ALA A 40 -27.87 11.78 23.62
N GLU A 41 -27.33 12.95 23.27
CA GLU A 41 -25.94 13.36 23.57
C GLU A 41 -25.68 13.44 25.08
N SER A 42 -26.57 14.10 25.83
CA SER A 42 -26.47 14.23 27.28
C SER A 42 -26.55 12.92 28.04
N LEU A 43 -27.28 11.94 27.51
CA LEU A 43 -27.39 10.59 28.05
C LEU A 43 -26.25 9.67 27.59
N GLY A 44 -25.35 10.12 26.69
CA GLY A 44 -24.30 9.29 26.11
C GLY A 44 -24.84 8.16 25.22
N TYR A 45 -25.98 8.40 24.54
CA TYR A 45 -26.57 7.41 23.64
C TYR A 45 -25.75 7.33 22.36
N MET A 46 -25.24 6.14 22.08
CA MET A 46 -24.66 5.82 20.77
C MET A 46 -25.61 4.96 19.97
N THR A 47 -25.88 5.35 18.73
CA THR A 47 -26.70 4.55 17.81
C THR A 47 -26.07 3.17 17.62
N ASN A 48 -26.86 2.12 17.77
CA ASN A 48 -26.40 0.76 17.50
C ASN A 48 -26.06 0.61 16.00
N SER A 49 -24.79 0.35 15.70
CA SER A 49 -24.30 0.18 14.31
C SER A 49 -25.08 -0.90 13.54
N ALA A 50 -25.45 -2.01 14.20
CA ALA A 50 -26.24 -3.07 13.57
C ALA A 50 -27.65 -2.60 13.19
N ALA A 51 -28.32 -1.79 14.06
CA ALA A 51 -29.62 -1.22 13.73
C ALA A 51 -29.54 -0.17 12.62
N ARG A 52 -28.44 0.59 12.56
CA ARG A 52 -28.17 1.53 11.47
C ARG A 52 -27.94 0.78 10.16
N ALA A 53 -27.13 -0.31 10.20
CA ALA A 53 -26.83 -1.13 9.02
C ALA A 53 -28.09 -1.74 8.39
N LEU A 54 -29.04 -2.25 9.20
CA LEU A 54 -30.32 -2.78 8.73
C LEU A 54 -31.16 -1.73 8.00
N LYS A 55 -31.05 -0.45 8.36
CA LYS A 55 -31.81 0.62 7.75
C LYS A 55 -31.19 1.20 6.50
N THR A 56 -29.85 1.34 6.51
CA THR A 56 -29.09 1.98 5.42
C THR A 56 -28.55 0.96 4.41
N ASN A 57 -28.63 -0.34 4.73
CA ASN A 57 -27.96 -1.43 4.01
C ASN A 57 -26.45 -1.21 3.88
N ARG A 58 -25.86 -0.48 4.87
CA ARG A 58 -24.43 -0.19 4.97
C ARG A 58 -23.98 -0.33 6.40
N THR A 59 -22.82 -0.96 6.57
CA THR A 59 -22.21 -1.16 7.89
C THR A 59 -21.23 -0.05 8.25
N TYR A 60 -20.78 0.72 7.26
CA TYR A 60 -19.68 1.67 7.37
C TYR A 60 -18.40 1.00 7.88
N ASN A 61 -18.16 -0.20 7.39
CA ASN A 61 -16.99 -1.00 7.71
C ASN A 61 -16.37 -1.49 6.40
N ILE A 62 -15.11 -1.19 6.19
CA ILE A 62 -14.34 -1.69 5.05
C ILE A 62 -13.36 -2.77 5.49
N GLY A 63 -13.21 -3.78 4.65
CA GLY A 63 -12.21 -4.82 4.83
C GLY A 63 -10.84 -4.40 4.32
N VAL A 64 -9.80 -4.82 5.01
CA VAL A 64 -8.42 -4.74 4.53
C VAL A 64 -7.87 -6.16 4.51
N LEU A 65 -7.61 -6.68 3.31
CA LEU A 65 -6.89 -7.93 3.14
C LEU A 65 -5.42 -7.62 2.91
N PHE A 66 -4.62 -7.98 3.91
CA PHE A 66 -3.18 -7.80 3.93
C PHE A 66 -2.55 -9.09 4.46
N VAL A 67 -1.71 -9.73 3.64
CA VAL A 67 -1.03 -10.98 3.99
C VAL A 67 0.42 -10.87 3.57
N ASP A 68 1.28 -10.55 4.51
CA ASP A 68 2.71 -10.57 4.29
C ASP A 68 3.25 -11.99 4.48
N GLU A 69 3.68 -12.62 3.40
CA GLU A 69 4.22 -13.99 3.40
C GLU A 69 5.49 -14.12 4.23
N ARG A 70 6.27 -13.04 4.34
CA ARG A 70 7.48 -13.00 5.16
C ARG A 70 7.21 -12.80 6.65
N ARG A 71 5.94 -12.64 7.02
CA ARG A 71 5.48 -12.47 8.40
C ARG A 71 6.05 -11.26 9.12
N SER A 72 6.49 -10.22 8.39
CA SER A 72 6.80 -8.91 8.97
C SER A 72 5.51 -8.25 9.49
N GLY A 73 4.38 -8.59 8.87
CA GLY A 73 3.07 -8.10 9.27
C GLY A 73 3.02 -6.57 9.24
N LEU A 74 2.44 -5.98 10.28
CA LEU A 74 2.36 -4.52 10.41
C LEU A 74 3.70 -3.84 10.76
N ALA A 75 4.77 -4.59 10.97
CA ALA A 75 6.11 -4.03 11.12
C ALA A 75 6.79 -3.69 9.77
N HIS A 76 6.17 -4.06 8.67
CA HIS A 76 6.62 -3.71 7.33
C HIS A 76 6.43 -2.19 7.09
N GLU A 77 7.52 -1.41 7.17
CA GLU A 77 7.47 0.07 7.22
C GLU A 77 6.70 0.68 6.03
N TYR A 78 6.95 0.22 4.80
CA TYR A 78 6.24 0.71 3.62
C TYR A 78 4.72 0.45 3.71
N PHE A 79 4.31 -0.80 3.95
CA PHE A 79 2.89 -1.12 4.01
C PHE A 79 2.20 -0.56 5.26
N SER A 80 2.90 -0.46 6.40
CA SER A 80 2.31 0.18 7.59
C SER A 80 1.98 1.65 7.33
N ALA A 81 2.81 2.37 6.56
CA ALA A 81 2.53 3.74 6.17
C ALA A 81 1.34 3.85 5.20
N VAL A 82 1.22 2.92 4.24
CA VAL A 82 0.06 2.83 3.33
C VAL A 82 -1.22 2.55 4.13
N LEU A 83 -1.18 1.57 5.04
CA LEU A 83 -2.34 1.19 5.86
C LEU A 83 -2.76 2.30 6.83
N GLU A 84 -1.81 3.02 7.43
CA GLU A 84 -2.13 4.18 8.28
C GLU A 84 -2.82 5.28 7.48
N SER A 85 -2.33 5.60 6.29
CA SER A 85 -2.95 6.59 5.43
C SER A 85 -4.37 6.17 4.98
N LEU A 86 -4.54 4.89 4.64
CA LEU A 86 -5.84 4.30 4.32
C LEU A 86 -6.80 4.43 5.50
N LYS A 87 -6.34 4.12 6.72
CA LYS A 87 -7.11 4.23 7.95
C LYS A 87 -7.58 5.66 8.20
N VAL A 88 -6.67 6.63 8.11
CA VAL A 88 -6.98 8.06 8.33
C VAL A 88 -8.07 8.54 7.36
N GLU A 89 -7.98 8.18 6.08
CA GLU A 89 -9.00 8.54 5.08
C GLU A 89 -10.34 7.83 5.32
N ALA A 90 -10.32 6.55 5.72
CA ALA A 90 -11.53 5.81 6.06
C ALA A 90 -12.24 6.45 7.27
N GLU A 91 -11.51 6.75 8.35
CA GLU A 91 -12.03 7.41 9.54
C GLU A 91 -12.63 8.79 9.23
N ALA A 92 -11.96 9.59 8.39
CA ALA A 92 -12.44 10.91 7.98
C ALA A 92 -13.78 10.83 7.23
N ASN A 93 -14.07 9.70 6.58
CA ASN A 93 -15.32 9.42 5.88
C ASN A 93 -16.32 8.59 6.72
N GLY A 94 -16.02 8.34 7.98
CA GLY A 94 -16.90 7.64 8.93
C GLY A 94 -16.95 6.12 8.75
N TYR A 95 -15.91 5.53 8.16
CA TYR A 95 -15.75 4.09 8.01
C TYR A 95 -14.79 3.51 9.03
N ASP A 96 -15.17 2.37 9.63
CA ASP A 96 -14.29 1.52 10.40
C ASP A 96 -13.50 0.58 9.48
N ILE A 97 -12.37 0.03 9.97
CA ILE A 97 -11.55 -0.95 9.26
C ILE A 97 -11.57 -2.29 9.99
N THR A 98 -11.74 -3.36 9.23
CA THR A 98 -11.60 -4.75 9.69
C THR A 98 -10.55 -5.49 8.87
N PHE A 99 -9.50 -6.00 9.50
CA PHE A 99 -8.56 -6.89 8.83
C PHE A 99 -9.25 -8.22 8.48
N ILE A 100 -9.14 -8.60 7.21
CA ILE A 100 -9.74 -9.84 6.69
C ILE A 100 -8.75 -10.99 6.88
N ASN A 101 -9.27 -12.14 7.34
CA ASN A 101 -8.49 -13.34 7.59
C ASN A 101 -9.27 -14.61 7.18
N ARG A 102 -8.65 -15.79 7.37
CA ARG A 102 -9.22 -17.10 6.98
C ARG A 102 -9.93 -17.82 8.11
N ASN A 103 -10.36 -17.14 9.16
CA ASN A 103 -10.99 -17.77 10.32
C ASN A 103 -12.15 -16.94 10.88
N VAL A 104 -13.22 -17.60 11.27
CA VAL A 104 -14.29 -17.05 12.08
C VAL A 104 -14.35 -17.86 13.39
N GLY A 105 -13.89 -17.28 14.48
CA GLY A 105 -13.65 -18.01 15.72
C GLY A 105 -12.61 -19.11 15.50
N LYS A 106 -13.00 -20.37 15.72
CA LYS A 106 -12.14 -21.55 15.49
C LYS A 106 -12.39 -22.24 14.15
N LYS A 107 -13.33 -21.74 13.33
CA LYS A 107 -13.70 -22.32 12.04
C LYS A 107 -12.91 -21.69 10.92
N ALA A 108 -12.24 -22.49 10.09
CA ALA A 108 -11.61 -22.01 8.87
C ALA A 108 -12.68 -21.54 7.86
N THR A 109 -12.40 -20.43 7.19
CA THR A 109 -13.27 -19.79 6.20
C THR A 109 -12.42 -19.28 5.03
N THR A 110 -13.06 -18.93 3.91
CA THR A 110 -12.38 -18.14 2.88
C THR A 110 -12.37 -16.65 3.24
N TYR A 111 -11.55 -15.85 2.55
CA TYR A 111 -11.55 -14.40 2.71
C TYR A 111 -12.94 -13.80 2.42
N LEU A 112 -13.62 -14.27 1.38
CA LEU A 112 -14.96 -13.84 1.04
C LEU A 112 -15.97 -14.16 2.15
N GLN A 113 -15.92 -15.39 2.71
CA GLN A 113 -16.80 -15.77 3.82
C GLN A 113 -16.53 -14.91 5.06
N HIS A 114 -15.26 -14.55 5.34
CA HIS A 114 -14.95 -13.65 6.45
C HIS A 114 -15.50 -12.24 6.20
N CYS A 115 -15.37 -11.70 4.98
CA CYS A 115 -16.00 -10.43 4.61
C CYS A 115 -17.51 -10.43 4.82
N GLN A 116 -18.18 -11.50 4.38
CA GLN A 116 -19.62 -11.68 4.57
C GLN A 116 -20.02 -11.75 6.04
N TYR A 117 -19.26 -12.52 6.84
CA TYR A 117 -19.48 -12.63 8.29
C TYR A 117 -19.31 -11.29 9.02
N ARG A 118 -18.31 -10.51 8.63
CA ARG A 118 -18.05 -9.17 9.21
C ARG A 118 -18.97 -8.11 8.64
N GLY A 119 -19.68 -8.40 7.53
CA GLY A 119 -20.57 -7.48 6.87
C GLY A 119 -19.84 -6.26 6.34
N VAL A 120 -18.63 -6.41 5.78
CA VAL A 120 -17.92 -5.27 5.21
C VAL A 120 -18.58 -4.79 3.93
N ASP A 121 -18.60 -3.47 3.70
CA ASP A 121 -19.23 -2.84 2.54
C ASP A 121 -18.35 -2.92 1.28
N GLY A 122 -17.06 -3.14 1.46
CA GLY A 122 -16.05 -3.32 0.40
C GLY A 122 -14.69 -3.70 0.98
N VAL A 123 -13.70 -3.98 0.13
CA VAL A 123 -12.38 -4.46 0.55
C VAL A 123 -11.26 -3.79 -0.23
N VAL A 124 -10.21 -3.35 0.48
CA VAL A 124 -8.90 -3.04 -0.10
C VAL A 124 -8.02 -4.27 0.04
N ILE A 125 -7.34 -4.64 -1.05
CA ILE A 125 -6.42 -5.80 -1.09
C ILE A 125 -5.00 -5.28 -1.38
N ALA A 126 -4.06 -5.60 -0.51
CA ALA A 126 -2.66 -5.21 -0.61
C ALA A 126 -1.73 -6.32 -0.11
N CYS A 127 -0.54 -6.44 -0.70
CA CYS A 127 0.51 -7.34 -0.23
C CYS A 127 0.03 -8.78 -0.05
N VAL A 128 -0.56 -9.35 -1.11
CA VAL A 128 -1.02 -10.74 -1.14
C VAL A 128 -0.44 -11.44 -2.36
N ASP A 129 -0.44 -12.77 -2.35
CA ASP A 129 -0.37 -13.51 -3.59
C ASP A 129 -1.69 -13.31 -4.35
N PHE A 130 -1.64 -12.54 -5.43
CA PHE A 130 -2.81 -12.22 -6.24
C PHE A 130 -3.30 -13.39 -7.11
N ASP A 131 -2.52 -14.48 -7.21
CA ASP A 131 -2.89 -15.73 -7.87
C ASP A 131 -3.52 -16.73 -6.90
N ASP A 132 -3.54 -16.45 -5.57
CA ASP A 132 -4.24 -17.28 -4.58
C ASP A 132 -5.72 -17.44 -4.96
N PRO A 133 -6.24 -18.67 -5.12
CA PRO A 133 -7.63 -18.91 -5.49
C PRO A 133 -8.65 -18.22 -4.58
N GLN A 134 -8.34 -18.02 -3.29
CA GLN A 134 -9.24 -17.32 -2.36
C GLN A 134 -9.21 -15.80 -2.54
N VAL A 135 -8.08 -15.24 -2.97
CA VAL A 135 -7.98 -13.82 -3.38
C VAL A 135 -8.80 -13.64 -4.66
N LEU A 136 -8.65 -14.53 -5.64
CA LEU A 136 -9.44 -14.52 -6.87
C LEU A 136 -10.96 -14.70 -6.62
N GLU A 137 -11.35 -15.55 -5.65
CA GLU A 137 -12.75 -15.68 -5.21
C GLU A 137 -13.29 -14.33 -4.71
N LEU A 138 -12.53 -13.63 -3.86
CA LEU A 138 -12.92 -12.32 -3.32
C LEU A 138 -12.97 -11.26 -4.42
N VAL A 139 -11.97 -11.20 -5.28
CA VAL A 139 -11.91 -10.26 -6.41
C VAL A 139 -13.09 -10.46 -7.36
N ASN A 140 -13.49 -11.69 -7.65
CA ASN A 140 -14.61 -12.00 -8.54
C ASN A 140 -16.00 -11.91 -7.86
N SER A 141 -16.06 -11.58 -6.57
CA SER A 141 -17.31 -11.44 -5.83
C SER A 141 -18.09 -10.17 -6.23
N ARG A 142 -19.24 -9.95 -5.62
CA ARG A 142 -20.05 -8.73 -5.81
C ARG A 142 -19.60 -7.56 -4.92
N LEU A 143 -18.67 -7.78 -3.99
CA LEU A 143 -18.17 -6.72 -3.14
C LEU A 143 -17.38 -5.69 -3.98
N PRO A 144 -17.49 -4.40 -3.69
CA PRO A 144 -16.54 -3.41 -4.15
C PRO A 144 -15.13 -3.77 -3.70
N VAL A 145 -14.19 -3.80 -4.63
CA VAL A 145 -12.78 -4.13 -4.37
C VAL A 145 -11.88 -3.08 -5.01
N VAL A 146 -10.88 -2.65 -4.27
CA VAL A 146 -9.75 -1.86 -4.77
C VAL A 146 -8.46 -2.62 -4.45
N THR A 147 -7.59 -2.77 -5.43
CA THR A 147 -6.27 -3.39 -5.23
C THR A 147 -5.17 -2.33 -5.15
N ILE A 148 -4.14 -2.58 -4.36
CA ILE A 148 -2.92 -1.77 -4.33
C ILE A 148 -1.81 -2.54 -5.02
N ASP A 149 -1.12 -1.87 -5.95
CA ASP A 149 0.03 -2.36 -6.73
C ASP A 149 -0.22 -3.64 -7.56
N HIS A 150 -1.49 -3.98 -7.79
CA HIS A 150 -1.88 -5.05 -8.71
C HIS A 150 -3.15 -4.68 -9.48
N MET A 151 -3.29 -5.16 -10.71
CA MET A 151 -4.41 -4.80 -11.60
C MET A 151 -5.20 -6.03 -12.02
N PHE A 152 -6.52 -5.93 -11.87
CA PHE A 152 -7.49 -6.81 -12.52
C PHE A 152 -8.32 -6.02 -13.53
N ASN A 153 -8.70 -6.64 -14.65
CA ASN A 153 -9.39 -5.95 -15.75
C ASN A 153 -10.71 -5.26 -15.35
N ASN A 154 -11.38 -5.76 -14.32
CA ASN A 154 -12.71 -5.30 -13.90
C ASN A 154 -12.74 -4.77 -12.46
N ARG A 155 -11.59 -4.37 -11.92
CA ARG A 155 -11.46 -3.81 -10.56
C ARG A 155 -10.64 -2.53 -10.59
N ALA A 156 -11.01 -1.59 -9.75
CA ALA A 156 -10.21 -0.40 -9.55
C ALA A 156 -8.88 -0.75 -8.87
N ALA A 157 -7.82 -0.10 -9.32
CA ALA A 157 -6.49 -0.29 -8.79
C ALA A 157 -5.80 1.05 -8.52
N VAL A 158 -5.11 1.14 -7.41
CA VAL A 158 -4.21 2.26 -7.09
C VAL A 158 -2.80 1.69 -7.08
N VAL A 159 -1.95 2.19 -7.95
CA VAL A 159 -0.62 1.60 -8.18
C VAL A 159 0.45 2.67 -8.20
N SER A 160 1.60 2.36 -7.63
CA SER A 160 2.80 3.19 -7.77
C SER A 160 3.26 3.23 -9.22
N ASP A 161 3.71 4.39 -9.69
CA ASP A 161 4.29 4.52 -11.03
C ASP A 161 5.72 3.92 -11.06
N ASN A 162 5.77 2.60 -10.98
CA ASN A 162 7.01 1.84 -10.88
C ASN A 162 7.86 1.92 -12.16
N VAL A 163 7.24 2.07 -13.33
CA VAL A 163 7.97 2.23 -14.61
C VAL A 163 8.74 3.53 -14.56
N ARG A 164 8.05 4.65 -14.36
CA ARG A 164 8.65 5.97 -14.30
C ARG A 164 9.66 6.09 -13.15
N GLY A 165 9.34 5.51 -12.00
CA GLY A 165 10.22 5.54 -10.82
C GLY A 165 11.57 4.89 -11.09
N MET A 166 11.58 3.74 -11.75
CA MET A 166 12.82 3.07 -12.11
C MET A 166 13.57 3.81 -13.23
N GLU A 167 12.85 4.35 -14.22
CA GLU A 167 13.47 5.20 -15.25
C GLU A 167 14.18 6.41 -14.64
N GLU A 168 13.52 7.13 -13.70
CA GLU A 168 14.10 8.28 -13.01
C GLU A 168 15.35 7.88 -12.21
N LEU A 169 15.32 6.74 -11.53
CA LEU A 169 16.45 6.24 -10.75
C LEU A 169 17.65 5.89 -11.63
N VAL A 170 17.43 5.17 -12.74
CA VAL A 170 18.49 4.82 -13.70
C VAL A 170 19.08 6.08 -14.35
N ARG A 171 18.24 7.02 -14.81
CA ARG A 171 18.71 8.29 -15.39
C ARG A 171 19.53 9.09 -14.39
N TYR A 172 19.13 9.12 -13.12
CA TYR A 172 19.91 9.78 -12.07
C TYR A 172 21.28 9.14 -11.91
N VAL A 173 21.34 7.83 -11.76
CA VAL A 173 22.62 7.09 -11.61
C VAL A 173 23.51 7.28 -12.85
N HIS A 174 22.91 7.22 -14.04
CA HIS A 174 23.63 7.51 -15.28
C HIS A 174 24.19 8.94 -15.34
N SER A 175 23.43 9.93 -14.84
CA SER A 175 23.85 11.35 -14.80
C SER A 175 25.07 11.57 -13.87
N LYS A 176 25.30 10.65 -12.92
CA LYS A 176 26.50 10.63 -12.05
C LYS A 176 27.70 9.94 -12.71
N GLY A 177 27.61 9.57 -13.99
CA GLY A 177 28.71 8.97 -14.77
C GLY A 177 28.67 7.45 -14.88
N HIS A 178 27.79 6.78 -14.15
CA HIS A 178 27.73 5.32 -14.20
C HIS A 178 27.19 4.81 -15.54
N ARG A 179 27.83 3.79 -16.09
CA ARG A 179 27.44 3.11 -17.33
C ARG A 179 27.14 1.63 -17.10
N ARG A 180 27.82 0.99 -16.16
CA ARG A 180 27.58 -0.38 -15.72
C ARG A 180 26.70 -0.33 -14.47
N ILE A 181 25.39 -0.41 -14.69
CA ILE A 181 24.37 -0.29 -13.65
C ILE A 181 23.72 -1.67 -13.48
N ALA A 182 23.88 -2.27 -12.31
CA ALA A 182 23.20 -3.52 -11.98
C ALA A 182 21.83 -3.27 -11.34
N PHE A 183 20.91 -4.22 -11.53
CA PHE A 183 19.63 -4.23 -10.87
C PHE A 183 19.34 -5.60 -10.24
N ILE A 184 19.23 -5.63 -8.93
CA ILE A 184 18.69 -6.76 -8.18
C ILE A 184 17.21 -6.46 -7.98
N HIS A 185 16.32 -7.26 -8.59
CA HIS A 185 14.88 -7.10 -8.42
C HIS A 185 14.31 -8.12 -7.42
N GLY A 186 13.08 -7.92 -6.96
CA GLY A 186 12.38 -8.89 -6.11
C GLY A 186 11.75 -10.04 -6.90
N GLU A 187 10.90 -10.82 -6.24
CA GLU A 187 10.13 -11.89 -6.85
C GLU A 187 9.26 -11.37 -8.02
N ARG A 188 8.95 -12.22 -8.98
CA ARG A 188 8.14 -11.84 -10.14
C ARG A 188 6.70 -11.51 -9.74
N THR A 189 6.42 -10.22 -9.72
CA THR A 189 5.11 -9.61 -9.47
C THR A 189 4.85 -8.52 -10.50
N SER A 190 3.63 -7.99 -10.56
CA SER A 190 3.33 -6.82 -11.41
C SER A 190 4.21 -5.61 -11.10
N VAL A 191 4.60 -5.42 -9.83
CA VAL A 191 5.55 -4.37 -9.40
C VAL A 191 6.92 -4.60 -10.04
N THR A 192 7.44 -5.81 -9.93
CA THR A 192 8.75 -6.20 -10.47
C THR A 192 8.79 -6.05 -11.99
N GLU A 193 7.78 -6.54 -12.72
CA GLU A 193 7.70 -6.42 -14.17
C GLU A 193 7.66 -4.95 -14.63
N ASN A 194 6.96 -4.08 -13.89
CA ASN A 194 6.95 -2.64 -14.16
C ASN A 194 8.32 -2.00 -13.89
N ARG A 195 9.02 -2.37 -12.81
CA ARG A 195 10.37 -1.87 -12.50
C ARG A 195 11.38 -2.37 -13.53
N LEU A 196 11.32 -3.63 -13.95
CA LEU A 196 12.15 -4.17 -15.03
C LEU A 196 11.90 -3.43 -16.36
N THR A 197 10.64 -3.18 -16.69
CA THR A 197 10.29 -2.39 -17.87
C THR A 197 10.91 -0.99 -17.81
N GLY A 198 10.84 -0.31 -16.68
CA GLY A 198 11.44 1.01 -16.50
C GLY A 198 12.98 0.97 -16.59
N PHE A 199 13.59 -0.06 -15.98
CA PHE A 199 15.04 -0.27 -16.05
C PHE A 199 15.52 -0.43 -17.50
N TYR A 200 14.96 -1.39 -18.24
CA TYR A 200 15.38 -1.65 -19.62
C TYR A 200 15.09 -0.47 -20.55
N ARG A 201 13.94 0.20 -20.42
CA ARG A 201 13.65 1.42 -21.21
C ARG A 201 14.69 2.50 -20.99
N ALA A 202 15.06 2.76 -19.76
CA ALA A 202 16.09 3.76 -19.47
C ALA A 202 17.46 3.31 -19.99
N CYS A 203 17.82 2.02 -19.88
CA CYS A 203 19.04 1.49 -20.45
C CYS A 203 19.10 1.68 -21.99
N ASP A 204 18.01 1.34 -22.68
CA ASP A 204 17.91 1.52 -24.15
C ASP A 204 18.05 2.99 -24.54
N GLU A 205 17.32 3.89 -23.88
CA GLU A 205 17.38 5.33 -24.17
C GLU A 205 18.77 5.95 -23.91
N LEU A 206 19.50 5.41 -22.94
CA LEU A 206 20.81 5.91 -22.54
C LEU A 206 21.98 5.18 -23.24
N GLY A 207 21.67 4.19 -24.06
CA GLY A 207 22.67 3.41 -24.79
C GLY A 207 23.58 2.57 -23.88
N LEU A 208 23.02 2.03 -22.78
CA LEU A 208 23.77 1.15 -21.89
C LEU A 208 23.88 -0.25 -22.52
N GLU A 209 25.10 -0.75 -22.62
CA GLU A 209 25.38 -2.05 -23.23
C GLU A 209 25.14 -3.21 -22.26
N SER A 210 24.61 -4.32 -22.77
CA SER A 210 24.45 -5.62 -22.06
C SER A 210 23.85 -5.53 -20.66
N PRO A 211 22.74 -4.81 -20.47
CA PRO A 211 22.15 -4.65 -19.12
C PRO A 211 21.71 -5.99 -18.52
N GLU A 212 21.41 -7.02 -19.34
CA GLU A 212 21.01 -8.36 -18.90
C GLU A 212 22.09 -9.05 -18.04
N GLU A 213 23.37 -8.78 -18.29
CA GLU A 213 24.49 -9.34 -17.53
C GLU A 213 24.47 -8.86 -16.07
N TYR A 214 23.85 -7.72 -15.82
CA TYR A 214 23.80 -7.06 -14.51
C TYR A 214 22.46 -7.20 -13.81
N VAL A 215 21.49 -7.95 -14.36
CA VAL A 215 20.19 -8.17 -13.70
C VAL A 215 20.20 -9.49 -12.93
N ARG A 216 19.70 -9.45 -11.69
CA ARG A 216 19.56 -10.64 -10.83
C ARG A 216 18.18 -10.68 -10.18
N GLU A 217 17.61 -11.88 -10.16
CA GLU A 217 16.39 -12.14 -9.42
C GLU A 217 16.72 -12.42 -7.95
N GLY A 218 16.23 -11.56 -7.10
CA GLY A 218 16.32 -11.65 -5.65
C GLY A 218 14.96 -11.80 -5.02
N VAL A 219 14.84 -11.24 -3.82
CA VAL A 219 13.64 -11.33 -3.00
C VAL A 219 13.47 -10.00 -2.28
N TYR A 220 12.24 -9.47 -2.23
CA TYR A 220 11.96 -8.25 -1.48
C TYR A 220 12.19 -8.46 0.02
N HIS A 221 12.67 -7.42 0.69
CA HIS A 221 12.91 -7.41 2.14
C HIS A 221 13.78 -8.57 2.65
N ASP A 222 14.75 -9.03 1.82
CA ASP A 222 15.71 -10.07 2.16
C ASP A 222 17.16 -9.55 2.05
N PRO A 223 17.71 -8.97 3.13
CA PRO A 223 19.09 -8.48 3.15
C PRO A 223 20.12 -9.58 2.87
N ASP A 224 19.87 -10.80 3.32
CA ASP A 224 20.82 -11.89 3.15
C ASP A 224 20.91 -12.33 1.69
N ARG A 225 19.76 -12.52 1.03
CA ARG A 225 19.73 -12.86 -0.40
C ARG A 225 20.30 -11.71 -1.25
N CYS A 226 19.99 -10.46 -0.92
CA CYS A 226 20.56 -9.30 -1.59
C CYS A 226 22.08 -9.24 -1.42
N ALA A 227 22.62 -9.60 -0.24
CA ALA A 227 24.05 -9.67 -0.01
C ALA A 227 24.76 -10.72 -0.89
N GLU A 228 24.16 -11.92 -1.04
CA GLU A 228 24.67 -12.97 -1.91
C GLU A 228 24.75 -12.49 -3.36
N LEU A 229 23.66 -11.96 -3.90
CA LEU A 229 23.59 -11.47 -5.28
C LEU A 229 24.52 -10.29 -5.54
N THR A 230 24.69 -9.40 -4.55
CA THR A 230 25.68 -8.33 -4.61
C THR A 230 27.09 -8.87 -4.75
N GLN A 231 27.45 -9.93 -3.99
CA GLN A 231 28.76 -10.58 -4.12
C GLN A 231 28.95 -11.26 -5.48
N GLU A 232 27.90 -11.87 -6.04
CA GLU A 232 27.94 -12.46 -7.39
C GLU A 232 28.24 -11.39 -8.44
N LEU A 233 27.52 -10.26 -8.40
CA LEU A 233 27.73 -9.14 -9.32
C LEU A 233 29.12 -8.54 -9.23
N LEU A 234 29.66 -8.40 -8.02
CA LEU A 234 31.01 -7.84 -7.81
C LEU A 234 32.15 -8.80 -8.17
N LYS A 235 31.85 -10.08 -8.41
CA LYS A 235 32.82 -11.08 -8.90
C LYS A 235 32.86 -11.24 -10.42
N LEU A 236 31.99 -10.53 -11.14
CA LEU A 236 32.02 -10.54 -12.61
C LEU A 236 33.39 -10.03 -13.12
N GLU A 237 33.81 -10.46 -14.29
CA GLU A 237 35.05 -9.99 -14.92
C GLU A 237 35.04 -8.47 -15.10
N VAL A 238 33.88 -7.93 -15.45
CA VAL A 238 33.62 -6.49 -15.52
C VAL A 238 32.50 -6.16 -14.53
N PRO A 239 32.81 -5.78 -13.27
CA PRO A 239 31.77 -5.56 -12.27
C PRO A 239 30.99 -4.25 -12.50
N PRO A 240 29.75 -4.17 -12.01
CA PRO A 240 28.99 -2.93 -12.07
C PRO A 240 29.60 -1.85 -11.17
N THR A 241 29.41 -0.59 -11.54
CA THR A 241 29.84 0.57 -10.75
C THR A 241 28.75 1.09 -9.83
N CYS A 242 27.48 0.73 -10.10
CA CYS A 242 26.35 1.02 -9.26
C CYS A 242 25.38 -0.16 -9.25
N ILE A 243 24.81 -0.48 -8.08
CA ILE A 243 23.80 -1.55 -7.92
C ILE A 243 22.51 -0.94 -7.41
N LEU A 244 21.44 -1.09 -8.19
CA LEU A 244 20.07 -0.79 -7.77
C LEU A 244 19.55 -1.99 -6.99
N MET A 245 19.16 -1.76 -5.75
CA MET A 245 18.65 -2.79 -4.84
C MET A 245 17.11 -2.90 -4.94
N PRO A 246 16.51 -4.06 -4.62
CA PRO A 246 15.06 -4.26 -4.77
C PRO A 246 14.22 -3.30 -3.90
N ASP A 247 14.75 -2.98 -2.70
CA ASP A 247 14.15 -2.10 -1.71
C ASP A 247 15.20 -1.60 -0.70
N ASP A 248 14.81 -0.67 0.16
CA ASP A 248 15.73 -0.06 1.13
C ASP A 248 16.18 -1.03 2.23
N ILE A 249 15.34 -1.98 2.63
CA ILE A 249 15.70 -3.00 3.64
C ILE A 249 16.75 -3.95 3.08
N SER A 250 16.53 -4.46 1.87
CA SER A 250 17.49 -5.32 1.16
C SER A 250 18.82 -4.62 0.93
N SER A 251 18.80 -3.28 0.77
CA SER A 251 20.01 -2.45 0.60
C SER A 251 20.98 -2.55 1.77
N ILE A 252 20.49 -2.88 2.98
CA ILE A 252 21.36 -3.11 4.15
C ILE A 252 22.30 -4.27 3.88
N GLY A 253 21.76 -5.37 3.37
CA GLY A 253 22.54 -6.56 3.02
C GLY A 253 23.53 -6.30 1.90
N GLY A 254 23.06 -5.67 0.82
CA GLY A 254 23.91 -5.29 -0.32
C GLY A 254 25.06 -4.37 0.09
N GLY A 255 24.78 -3.31 0.86
CA GLY A 255 25.78 -2.40 1.37
C GLY A 255 26.81 -3.08 2.30
N ASN A 256 26.35 -4.02 3.14
CA ASN A 256 27.24 -4.82 3.98
C ASN A 256 28.11 -5.77 3.14
N ALA A 257 27.58 -6.37 2.08
CA ALA A 257 28.33 -7.23 1.17
C ALA A 257 29.42 -6.46 0.45
N ILE A 258 29.14 -5.27 -0.07
CA ILE A 258 30.13 -4.37 -0.69
C ILE A 258 31.32 -4.17 0.27
N ARG A 259 31.03 -3.77 1.53
CA ARG A 259 32.09 -3.51 2.52
C ARG A 259 32.87 -4.78 2.92
N ARG A 260 32.20 -5.92 3.10
CA ARG A 260 32.85 -7.21 3.43
C ARG A 260 33.79 -7.70 2.34
N MET A 261 33.50 -7.36 1.07
CA MET A 261 34.39 -7.65 -0.05
C MET A 261 35.57 -6.66 -0.18
N GLY A 262 35.67 -5.68 0.73
CA GLY A 262 36.78 -4.70 0.74
C GLY A 262 36.50 -3.46 -0.11
N PHE A 263 35.32 -3.32 -0.72
CA PHE A 263 34.96 -2.13 -1.50
C PHE A 263 34.39 -1.02 -0.61
N ARG A 264 34.66 0.22 -0.98
CA ARG A 264 34.10 1.41 -0.34
C ARG A 264 32.72 1.71 -0.98
N LEU A 265 31.72 1.94 -0.14
CA LEU A 265 30.41 2.44 -0.55
C LEU A 265 30.31 3.92 -0.13
N PRO A 266 30.20 4.92 -1.04
CA PRO A 266 30.06 4.77 -2.50
C PRO A 266 31.38 4.80 -3.29
N GLY A 267 32.55 4.89 -2.65
CA GLY A 267 33.84 5.23 -3.27
C GLY A 267 34.29 4.31 -4.42
N ASP A 268 34.03 3.01 -4.31
CA ASP A 268 34.39 2.03 -5.34
C ASP A 268 33.13 1.49 -6.03
N VAL A 269 32.02 1.34 -5.30
CA VAL A 269 30.72 0.88 -5.80
C VAL A 269 29.63 1.72 -5.16
N SER A 270 28.78 2.30 -6.00
CA SER A 270 27.58 3.01 -5.59
C SER A 270 26.38 2.06 -5.40
N ALA A 271 25.41 2.45 -4.59
CA ALA A 271 24.17 1.71 -4.43
C ALA A 271 22.98 2.66 -4.29
N ALA A 272 21.82 2.23 -4.82
CA ALA A 272 20.56 2.94 -4.64
C ALA A 272 19.44 1.94 -4.28
N GLY A 273 18.50 2.39 -3.46
CA GLY A 273 17.34 1.61 -3.02
C GLY A 273 16.05 2.02 -3.69
N TYR A 274 14.96 1.50 -3.16
CA TYR A 274 13.59 1.80 -3.57
C TYR A 274 12.70 1.76 -2.32
N ASP A 275 11.59 2.50 -2.31
CA ASP A 275 10.56 2.72 -1.30
C ASP A 275 10.72 4.04 -0.54
N GLY A 276 11.92 4.49 -0.21
CA GLY A 276 12.18 5.74 0.49
C GLY A 276 11.71 5.72 1.94
N ILE A 277 11.87 4.57 2.62
CA ILE A 277 11.51 4.43 4.03
C ILE A 277 12.41 5.30 4.92
N GLN A 278 11.99 5.53 6.17
CA GLN A 278 12.75 6.40 7.07
C GLN A 278 14.19 5.90 7.32
N LEU A 279 14.35 4.59 7.37
CA LEU A 279 15.65 3.95 7.58
C LEU A 279 16.68 4.39 6.53
N SER A 280 16.29 4.60 5.26
CA SER A 280 17.20 4.99 4.19
C SER A 280 17.99 6.28 4.50
N SER A 281 17.38 7.20 5.23
CA SER A 281 17.96 8.49 5.60
C SER A 281 19.01 8.42 6.72
N VAL A 282 18.95 7.37 7.54
CA VAL A 282 19.87 7.17 8.70
C VAL A 282 20.91 6.08 8.46
N MET A 283 20.89 5.44 7.29
CA MET A 283 21.96 4.53 6.86
C MET A 283 23.29 5.28 6.72
N ASN A 284 24.40 4.56 6.73
CA ASN A 284 25.73 5.13 6.52
C ASN A 284 26.44 4.46 5.32
N PRO A 285 26.59 5.17 4.17
CA PRO A 285 26.06 6.52 3.89
C PRO A 285 24.53 6.54 3.80
N PRO A 286 23.86 7.72 3.94
CA PRO A 286 22.44 7.86 3.63
C PRO A 286 22.12 7.36 2.23
N LEU A 287 21.11 6.51 2.10
CA LEU A 287 20.80 5.82 0.85
C LEU A 287 20.07 6.75 -0.13
N THR A 288 20.58 6.82 -1.36
CA THR A 288 19.80 7.32 -2.50
C THR A 288 18.69 6.32 -2.80
N THR A 289 17.45 6.77 -2.90
CA THR A 289 16.30 5.88 -3.08
C THR A 289 15.18 6.56 -3.86
N TYR A 290 14.34 5.78 -4.53
CA TYR A 290 13.10 6.29 -5.08
C TYR A 290 11.98 6.13 -4.06
N ARG A 291 11.50 7.27 -3.51
CA ARG A 291 10.45 7.27 -2.50
C ARG A 291 9.08 7.15 -3.14
N GLN A 292 8.36 6.11 -2.81
CA GLN A 292 6.96 5.94 -3.13
C GLN A 292 6.08 6.83 -2.23
N ASP A 293 4.98 7.36 -2.77
CA ASP A 293 4.04 8.16 -1.99
C ASP A 293 3.00 7.26 -1.29
N THR A 294 3.43 6.66 -0.19
CA THR A 294 2.59 5.78 0.64
C THR A 294 1.34 6.47 1.16
N GLN A 295 1.44 7.79 1.41
CA GLN A 295 0.32 8.59 1.88
C GLN A 295 -0.74 8.74 0.79
N ALA A 296 -0.34 9.09 -0.43
CA ALA A 296 -1.26 9.19 -1.54
C ALA A 296 -1.86 7.82 -1.92
N LEU A 297 -1.06 6.73 -1.86
CA LEU A 297 -1.53 5.37 -2.13
C LEU A 297 -2.68 4.96 -1.21
N GLY A 298 -2.46 5.00 0.11
CA GLY A 298 -3.47 4.59 1.09
C GLY A 298 -4.72 5.46 1.06
N LYS A 299 -4.53 6.79 1.02
CA LYS A 299 -5.61 7.77 0.91
C LYS A 299 -6.47 7.52 -0.33
N THR A 300 -5.83 7.40 -1.49
CA THR A 300 -6.55 7.20 -2.76
C THR A 300 -7.28 5.86 -2.79
N ALA A 301 -6.68 4.79 -2.24
CA ALA A 301 -7.33 3.48 -2.18
C ALA A 301 -8.60 3.51 -1.31
N ALA A 302 -8.56 4.15 -0.14
CA ALA A 302 -9.73 4.31 0.71
C ALA A 302 -10.81 5.16 0.04
N ALA A 303 -10.44 6.33 -0.48
CA ALA A 303 -11.37 7.24 -1.15
C ALA A 303 -12.05 6.56 -2.35
N LYS A 304 -11.28 5.81 -3.16
CA LYS A 304 -11.80 5.08 -4.32
C LYS A 304 -12.74 3.96 -3.92
N LEU A 305 -12.40 3.20 -2.87
CA LEU A 305 -13.29 2.16 -2.36
C LEU A 305 -14.60 2.75 -1.85
N ILE A 306 -14.54 3.84 -1.09
CA ILE A 306 -15.72 4.55 -0.57
C ILE A 306 -16.58 5.08 -1.74
N GLU A 307 -15.97 5.64 -2.79
CA GLU A 307 -16.68 6.07 -3.99
C GLU A 307 -17.45 4.91 -4.63
N LEU A 308 -16.80 3.73 -4.79
CA LEU A 308 -17.44 2.52 -5.33
C LEU A 308 -18.60 2.02 -4.47
N ILE A 309 -18.49 2.12 -3.14
CA ILE A 309 -19.54 1.74 -2.20
C ILE A 309 -20.71 2.74 -2.28
N GLU A 310 -20.42 4.04 -2.29
CA GLU A 310 -21.43 5.08 -2.17
C GLU A 310 -22.11 5.42 -3.50
N LYS A 311 -21.37 5.32 -4.60
CA LYS A 311 -21.79 5.68 -5.95
C LYS A 311 -21.72 4.52 -6.94
N PRO A 312 -22.28 3.34 -6.66
CA PRO A 312 -22.05 2.11 -7.43
C PRO A 312 -22.48 2.18 -8.89
N ARG A 313 -23.30 3.19 -9.26
CA ARG A 313 -23.78 3.38 -10.65
C ARG A 313 -22.96 4.38 -11.46
N THR A 314 -22.14 5.20 -10.81
CA THR A 314 -21.42 6.31 -11.44
C THR A 314 -19.93 6.29 -11.18
N ALA A 315 -19.48 5.56 -10.15
CA ALA A 315 -18.06 5.38 -9.87
C ALA A 315 -17.39 4.61 -11.02
N LEU A 316 -16.26 5.12 -11.47
CA LEU A 316 -15.45 4.46 -12.51
C LEU A 316 -14.63 3.33 -11.92
N VAL A 317 -14.44 2.28 -12.72
CA VAL A 317 -13.46 1.23 -12.46
C VAL A 317 -12.23 1.59 -13.27
N ASP A 318 -11.28 2.24 -12.63
CA ASP A 318 -10.09 2.83 -13.25
C ASP A 318 -8.81 2.40 -12.55
N ARG A 319 -7.69 2.67 -13.23
CA ARG A 319 -6.35 2.55 -12.68
C ARG A 319 -5.84 3.94 -12.34
N ILE A 320 -5.47 4.14 -11.07
CA ILE A 320 -4.92 5.38 -10.58
C ILE A 320 -3.42 5.20 -10.33
N LEU A 321 -2.60 5.92 -11.09
CA LEU A 321 -1.15 5.92 -10.92
C LEU A 321 -0.74 6.97 -9.89
N ILE A 322 0.07 6.58 -8.92
CA ILE A 322 0.62 7.46 -7.90
C ILE A 322 2.12 7.65 -8.18
N PRO A 323 2.56 8.85 -8.56
CA PRO A 323 3.98 9.11 -8.76
C PRO A 323 4.71 9.16 -7.42
N GLY A 324 5.94 8.66 -7.42
CA GLY A 324 6.90 8.86 -6.34
C GLY A 324 7.86 10.00 -6.67
N ARG A 325 9.00 10.00 -5.98
CA ARG A 325 10.09 10.95 -6.22
C ARG A 325 11.45 10.38 -5.86
N LEU A 326 12.48 10.78 -6.58
CA LEU A 326 13.85 10.50 -6.20
C LEU A 326 14.20 11.27 -4.91
N VAL A 327 14.91 10.59 -4.00
CA VAL A 327 15.52 11.16 -2.80
C VAL A 327 17.01 10.91 -2.89
N GLU A 328 17.77 11.98 -3.10
CA GLU A 328 19.22 11.90 -3.16
C GLU A 328 19.79 11.68 -1.75
N GLY A 329 20.62 10.65 -1.62
CA GLY A 329 21.46 10.40 -0.46
C GLY A 329 22.94 10.54 -0.81
N ALA A 330 23.80 9.94 0.00
CA ALA A 330 25.25 9.94 -0.23
C ALA A 330 25.79 8.57 -0.70
N SER A 331 24.92 7.63 -1.05
CA SER A 331 25.29 6.27 -1.47
C SER A 331 25.56 6.14 -2.96
N VAL A 332 25.30 7.18 -3.75
CA VAL A 332 25.65 7.27 -5.17
C VAL A 332 26.63 8.42 -5.35
N GLN A 333 27.84 8.11 -5.79
CA GLN A 333 28.93 9.07 -6.04
C GLN A 333 29.00 9.39 -7.53
N ALA A 334 29.35 10.63 -7.87
CA ALA A 334 29.72 10.95 -9.24
C ALA A 334 31.09 10.32 -9.59
N ILE A 335 31.16 9.71 -10.78
CA ILE A 335 32.40 9.14 -11.34
C ILE A 335 32.66 9.74 -12.72
N GLU A 336 33.92 9.78 -13.13
CA GLU A 336 34.23 10.10 -14.52
C GLU A 336 33.67 9.01 -15.43
N PRO A 337 33.03 9.36 -16.56
CA PRO A 337 32.53 8.37 -17.49
C PRO A 337 33.70 7.47 -17.94
N GLN A 338 33.57 6.16 -17.72
CA GLN A 338 34.51 5.19 -18.25
C GLN A 338 34.15 4.99 -19.72
N GLU A 339 35.14 5.25 -20.60
CA GLU A 339 35.02 5.01 -22.05
C GLU A 339 34.82 3.52 -22.36
#